data_7153b54ad3c5920e900c6d945ec4fec9
#
_entry.id   7153b54ad3c5920e900c6d945ec4fec9
#
_cell.length_a   1.000
_cell.length_b   1.000
_cell.length_c   1.000
_cell.angle_alpha   90.00
_cell.angle_beta   90.00
_cell.angle_gamma   90.00
#
_symmetry.space_group_name_H-M   'P 1'
#
loop_
_entity.id
_entity.type
_entity.pdbx_description
1 polymer ?
#
loop_
_entity_poly.entity_id
_entity_poly.type
_entity_poly.pdbx_seq_one_letter_code
_entity_poly.pdbx_strand_id
1 'polypeptide(L)'
;MATIYAGHSMEFSKAMSGILYGVGLGPGDPDLITLKSSKLISAAQVIAYPSLAGGDSFARSIATDLIKKGTEEIVIEVPMSIEREPAQAAYDVGAGKIEAALLKGNNVVCLCEGDPFFYGSFMYIYARLIDKYRIEVVPGVTSITTCAARAG
;
A
#
# COMPACT_ATOMS: atom_id res chain seq x y z
N MET A 1 12.41 -30.01 -19.56
CA MET A 1 12.61 -30.26 -18.10
C MET A 1 12.90 -29.01 -17.25
N ALA A 2 13.28 -27.87 -17.83
CA ALA A 2 13.60 -26.66 -17.08
C ALA A 2 12.37 -25.86 -16.54
N THR A 3 11.20 -26.00 -17.15
CA THR A 3 10.00 -25.22 -16.80
C THR A 3 9.32 -25.65 -15.49
N ILE A 4 9.47 -26.91 -15.07
CA ILE A 4 8.83 -27.44 -13.85
C ILE A 4 9.57 -26.96 -12.58
N TYR A 5 10.89 -26.76 -12.65
CA TYR A 5 11.68 -26.31 -11.50
C TYR A 5 11.50 -24.82 -11.18
N ALA A 6 11.22 -24.00 -12.19
CA ALA A 6 10.99 -22.55 -12.00
C ALA A 6 9.66 -22.27 -11.26
N GLY A 7 8.60 -23.04 -11.53
CA GLY A 7 7.31 -22.91 -10.85
C GLY A 7 7.39 -23.23 -9.36
N HIS A 8 8.09 -24.32 -9.00
CA HIS A 8 8.25 -24.74 -7.60
C HIS A 8 9.08 -23.74 -6.76
N SER A 9 10.11 -23.14 -7.33
CA SER A 9 10.92 -22.14 -6.63
C SER A 9 10.16 -20.84 -6.38
N MET A 10 9.31 -20.42 -7.31
CA MET A 10 8.46 -19.23 -7.15
C MET A 10 7.34 -19.44 -6.12
N GLU A 11 6.67 -20.58 -6.12
CA GLU A 11 5.65 -20.90 -5.09
C GLU A 11 6.27 -21.00 -3.69
N PHE A 12 7.45 -21.59 -3.56
CA PHE A 12 8.17 -21.69 -2.29
C PHE A 12 8.64 -20.32 -1.79
N SER A 13 9.14 -19.46 -2.66
CA SER A 13 9.50 -18.07 -2.34
C SER A 13 8.29 -17.25 -1.89
N LYS A 14 7.15 -17.42 -2.55
CA LYS A 14 5.88 -16.76 -2.22
C LYS A 14 5.31 -17.21 -0.88
N ALA A 15 5.56 -18.46 -0.49
CA ALA A 15 5.14 -19.03 0.80
C ALA A 15 5.99 -18.57 2.00
N MET A 16 7.25 -18.18 1.77
CA MET A 16 8.19 -17.75 2.81
C MET A 16 8.29 -16.23 2.97
N SER A 17 7.77 -15.44 2.01
CA SER A 17 7.77 -13.99 2.06
C SER A 17 6.62 -13.44 2.90
N GLY A 18 6.74 -12.18 3.34
CA GLY A 18 5.64 -11.43 3.94
C GLY A 18 4.50 -11.18 2.94
N ILE A 19 3.38 -10.67 3.45
CA ILE A 19 2.18 -10.31 2.67
C ILE A 19 2.15 -8.80 2.51
N LEU A 20 1.86 -8.32 1.29
CA LEU A 20 1.55 -6.94 1.04
C LEU A 20 0.04 -6.70 1.16
N TYR A 21 -0.34 -5.78 2.03
CA TYR A 21 -1.72 -5.33 2.19
C TYR A 21 -1.90 -3.94 1.58
N GLY A 22 -2.76 -3.79 0.58
CA GLY A 22 -3.27 -2.49 0.14
C GLY A 22 -4.50 -2.13 0.94
N VAL A 23 -4.45 -1.11 1.78
CA VAL A 23 -5.53 -0.78 2.72
C VAL A 23 -6.14 0.58 2.42
N GLY A 24 -7.46 0.60 2.20
CA GLY A 24 -8.22 1.83 2.09
C GLY A 24 -8.42 2.49 3.46
N LEU A 25 -8.13 3.80 3.50
CA LEU A 25 -8.24 4.64 4.70
C LEU A 25 -9.53 5.45 4.76
N GLY A 26 -10.35 5.35 3.72
CA GLY A 26 -11.49 6.24 3.60
C GLY A 26 -11.10 7.66 3.13
N PRO A 27 -12.05 8.61 3.13
CA PRO A 27 -11.92 9.90 2.47
C PRO A 27 -11.24 10.99 3.30
N GLY A 28 -10.69 10.66 4.46
CA GLY A 28 -9.99 11.59 5.34
C GLY A 28 -10.45 11.60 6.79
N ASP A 29 -11.68 11.17 7.06
CA ASP A 29 -12.21 10.98 8.42
C ASP A 29 -11.73 9.63 8.98
N PRO A 30 -10.93 9.60 10.07
CA PRO A 30 -10.45 8.36 10.67
C PRO A 30 -11.56 7.40 11.09
N ASP A 31 -12.75 7.89 11.44
CA ASP A 31 -13.89 7.07 11.81
C ASP A 31 -14.48 6.30 10.62
N LEU A 32 -14.10 6.66 9.39
CA LEU A 32 -14.48 5.94 8.17
C LEU A 32 -13.44 4.90 7.74
N ILE A 33 -12.41 4.67 8.53
CA ILE A 33 -11.48 3.55 8.34
C ILE A 33 -12.22 2.25 8.69
N THR A 34 -12.14 1.25 7.81
CA THR A 34 -12.77 -0.05 8.09
C THR A 34 -12.09 -0.74 9.27
N LEU A 35 -12.83 -1.55 10.03
CA LEU A 35 -12.27 -2.33 11.15
C LEU A 35 -11.12 -3.24 10.70
N LYS A 36 -11.17 -3.79 9.47
CA LYS A 36 -10.09 -4.62 8.93
C LYS A 36 -8.85 -3.79 8.67
N SER A 37 -8.99 -2.61 8.04
CA SER A 37 -7.87 -1.67 7.81
C SER A 37 -7.23 -1.24 9.14
N SER A 38 -8.04 -0.83 10.12
CA SER A 38 -7.56 -0.41 11.44
C SER A 38 -6.74 -1.50 12.14
N LYS A 39 -7.22 -2.75 12.13
CA LYS A 39 -6.50 -3.88 12.73
C LYS A 39 -5.17 -4.15 12.04
N LEU A 40 -5.13 -4.10 10.70
CA LEU A 40 -3.91 -4.32 9.93
C LEU A 40 -2.87 -3.22 10.20
N ILE A 41 -3.29 -1.95 10.20
CA ILE A 41 -2.40 -0.81 10.47
C ILE A 41 -1.83 -0.90 11.89
N SER A 42 -2.70 -1.15 12.88
CA SER A 42 -2.26 -1.26 14.28
C SER A 42 -1.35 -2.48 14.58
N ALA A 43 -1.38 -3.50 13.72
CA ALA A 43 -0.51 -4.67 13.83
C ALA A 43 0.72 -4.61 12.91
N ALA A 44 0.84 -3.57 12.06
CA ALA A 44 1.88 -3.46 11.05
C ALA A 44 3.27 -3.29 11.69
N GLN A 45 4.25 -4.04 11.15
CA GLN A 45 5.67 -3.85 11.42
C GLN A 45 6.27 -2.84 10.43
N VAL A 46 5.75 -2.84 9.22
CA VAL A 46 6.16 -1.94 8.13
C VAL A 46 4.91 -1.34 7.49
N ILE A 47 4.89 -0.03 7.35
CA ILE A 47 3.88 0.68 6.54
C ILE A 47 4.55 1.34 5.35
N ALA A 48 3.81 1.46 4.24
CA ALA A 48 4.23 2.18 3.06
C ALA A 48 3.14 3.18 2.65
N TYR A 49 3.51 4.33 2.16
CA TYR A 49 2.54 5.34 1.72
C TYR A 49 3.16 6.32 0.71
N PRO A 50 2.34 6.86 -0.21
CA PRO A 50 2.78 7.93 -1.09
C PRO A 50 2.88 9.25 -0.32
N SER A 51 3.87 10.06 -0.68
CA SER A 51 4.01 11.44 -0.24
C SER A 51 4.42 12.29 -1.44
N LEU A 52 4.05 13.55 -1.45
CA LEU A 52 4.65 14.50 -2.37
C LEU A 52 6.11 14.72 -1.98
N ALA A 53 6.99 14.89 -2.95
CA ALA A 53 8.41 15.14 -2.70
C ALA A 53 8.60 16.36 -1.80
N GLY A 54 9.21 16.15 -0.62
CA GLY A 54 9.43 17.17 0.40
C GLY A 54 8.17 17.61 1.18
N GLY A 55 7.05 16.88 1.05
CA GLY A 55 5.80 17.19 1.74
C GLY A 55 5.32 16.09 2.69
N ASP A 56 4.24 16.41 3.40
CA ASP A 56 3.56 15.45 4.27
C ASP A 56 2.66 14.50 3.47
N SER A 57 2.46 13.29 3.96
CA SER A 57 1.53 12.34 3.38
C SER A 57 0.15 12.48 4.01
N PHE A 58 -0.85 12.78 3.20
CA PHE A 58 -2.24 12.81 3.65
C PHE A 58 -2.72 11.41 4.08
N ALA A 59 -2.35 10.36 3.34
CA ALA A 59 -2.64 8.99 3.74
C ALA A 59 -2.09 8.66 5.14
N ARG A 60 -0.83 9.04 5.41
CA ARG A 60 -0.23 8.84 6.72
C ARG A 60 -0.95 9.63 7.82
N SER A 61 -1.37 10.87 7.54
CA SER A 61 -2.05 11.71 8.54
C SER A 61 -3.39 11.12 8.99
N ILE A 62 -4.15 10.51 8.07
CA ILE A 62 -5.42 9.83 8.40
C ILE A 62 -5.20 8.67 9.39
N ALA A 63 -4.10 7.93 9.24
CA ALA A 63 -3.79 6.75 10.03
C ALA A 63 -2.92 7.01 11.26
N THR A 64 -2.60 8.27 11.58
CA THR A 64 -1.61 8.66 12.60
C THR A 64 -1.81 7.94 13.94
N ASP A 65 -3.03 7.91 14.45
CA ASP A 65 -3.34 7.34 15.77
C ASP A 65 -3.32 5.80 15.79
N LEU A 66 -3.31 5.16 14.62
CA LEU A 66 -3.23 3.71 14.47
C LEU A 66 -1.79 3.22 14.32
N ILE A 67 -0.86 4.08 13.92
CA ILE A 67 0.54 3.72 13.69
C ILE A 67 1.28 3.68 15.01
N LYS A 68 1.80 2.49 15.37
CA LYS A 68 2.54 2.32 16.62
C LYS A 68 3.93 2.95 16.53
N LYS A 69 4.40 3.42 17.68
CA LYS A 69 5.79 3.88 17.81
C LYS A 69 6.77 2.75 17.47
N GLY A 70 7.70 3.02 16.56
CA GLY A 70 8.71 2.04 16.11
C GLY A 70 8.29 1.23 14.88
N THR A 71 7.10 1.46 14.32
CA THR A 71 6.74 0.93 12.99
C THR A 71 7.72 1.49 11.94
N GLU A 72 8.27 0.62 11.11
CA GLU A 72 9.12 1.03 9.98
C GLU A 72 8.25 1.71 8.91
N GLU A 73 8.70 2.85 8.39
CA GLU A 73 7.95 3.64 7.41
C GLU A 73 8.69 3.69 6.07
N ILE A 74 8.03 3.26 4.99
CA ILE A 74 8.52 3.34 3.61
C ILE A 74 7.77 4.48 2.92
N VAL A 75 8.44 5.59 2.72
CA VAL A 75 7.90 6.74 1.98
C VAL A 75 8.16 6.57 0.49
N ILE A 76 7.08 6.66 -0.31
CA ILE A 76 7.13 6.67 -1.78
C ILE A 76 7.00 8.12 -2.21
N GLU A 77 8.13 8.77 -2.44
CA GLU A 77 8.17 10.19 -2.82
C GLU A 77 7.79 10.35 -4.29
N VAL A 78 6.55 10.76 -4.53
CA VAL A 78 6.01 10.98 -5.88
C VAL A 78 6.22 12.45 -6.25
N PRO A 79 6.98 12.76 -7.31
CA PRO A 79 7.17 14.14 -7.73
C PRO A 79 5.88 14.72 -8.33
N MET A 80 5.63 16.00 -8.06
CA MET A 80 4.58 16.76 -8.74
C MET A 80 5.05 17.08 -10.17
N SER A 81 4.74 16.19 -11.10
CA SER A 81 5.04 16.36 -12.52
C SER A 81 3.80 16.08 -13.37
N ILE A 82 3.64 16.85 -14.44
CA ILE A 82 2.64 16.58 -15.49
C ILE A 82 3.04 15.33 -16.28
N GLU A 83 4.32 15.03 -16.35
CA GLU A 83 4.86 13.86 -17.04
C GLU A 83 4.68 12.59 -16.18
N ARG A 84 4.32 11.48 -16.82
CA ARG A 84 4.06 10.20 -16.11
C ARG A 84 5.34 9.50 -15.67
N GLU A 85 6.43 9.67 -16.41
CA GLU A 85 7.70 8.94 -16.21
C GLU A 85 8.32 9.15 -14.81
N PRO A 86 8.43 10.39 -14.28
CA PRO A 86 8.98 10.60 -12.94
C PRO A 86 8.15 9.92 -11.84
N ALA A 87 6.83 9.91 -11.96
CA ALA A 87 5.96 9.23 -11.02
C ALA A 87 6.12 7.71 -11.11
N GLN A 88 6.26 7.14 -12.32
CA GLN A 88 6.52 5.70 -12.48
C GLN A 88 7.86 5.29 -11.87
N ALA A 89 8.92 6.07 -12.05
CA ALA A 89 10.22 5.83 -11.41
C ALA A 89 10.13 5.83 -9.88
N ALA A 90 9.32 6.72 -9.29
CA ALA A 90 9.07 6.74 -7.85
C ALA A 90 8.39 5.44 -7.36
N TYR A 91 7.42 4.92 -8.13
CA TYR A 91 6.78 3.63 -7.82
C TYR A 91 7.72 2.44 -8.02
N ASP A 92 8.66 2.49 -8.97
CA ASP A 92 9.69 1.45 -9.12
C ASP A 92 10.59 1.39 -7.87
N VAL A 93 11.06 2.54 -7.40
CA VAL A 93 11.86 2.64 -6.17
C VAL A 93 11.06 2.21 -4.95
N GLY A 94 9.80 2.66 -4.83
CA GLY A 94 8.91 2.28 -3.74
C GLY A 94 8.63 0.78 -3.70
N ALA A 95 8.34 0.17 -4.84
CA ALA A 95 8.14 -1.27 -4.96
C ALA A 95 9.39 -2.06 -4.56
N GLY A 96 10.59 -1.60 -4.93
CA GLY A 96 11.85 -2.23 -4.52
C GLY A 96 12.07 -2.19 -3.00
N LYS A 97 11.73 -1.09 -2.33
CA LYS A 97 11.80 -0.99 -0.86
C LYS A 97 10.79 -1.94 -0.19
N ILE A 98 9.56 -2.00 -0.70
CA ILE A 98 8.51 -2.92 -0.23
C ILE A 98 8.97 -4.38 -0.44
N GLU A 99 9.50 -4.70 -1.62
CA GLU A 99 10.02 -6.03 -1.93
C GLU A 99 11.11 -6.47 -0.94
N ALA A 100 12.04 -5.57 -0.60
CA ALA A 100 13.09 -5.84 0.38
C ALA A 100 12.55 -6.17 1.78
N ALA A 101 11.45 -5.52 2.20
CA ALA A 101 10.77 -5.83 3.47
C ALA A 101 10.04 -7.17 3.40
N LEU A 102 9.33 -7.46 2.31
CA LEU A 102 8.63 -8.73 2.10
C LEU A 102 9.59 -9.92 2.08
N LEU A 103 10.76 -9.79 1.45
CA LEU A 103 11.81 -10.84 1.42
C LEU A 103 12.37 -11.16 2.81
N LYS A 104 12.34 -10.21 3.74
CA LYS A 104 12.71 -10.43 5.15
C LYS A 104 11.60 -11.15 5.95
N GLY A 105 10.47 -11.47 5.32
CA GLY A 105 9.30 -12.07 5.96
C GLY A 105 8.37 -11.06 6.65
N ASN A 106 8.61 -9.75 6.52
CA ASN A 106 7.77 -8.73 7.11
C ASN A 106 6.51 -8.51 6.27
N ASN A 107 5.36 -8.43 6.92
CA ASN A 107 4.16 -7.93 6.27
C ASN A 107 4.26 -6.41 6.09
N VAL A 108 3.85 -5.93 4.92
CA VAL A 108 3.82 -4.50 4.61
C VAL A 108 2.39 -4.03 4.41
N VAL A 109 1.99 -2.96 5.11
CA VAL A 109 0.67 -2.34 4.95
C VAL A 109 0.83 -1.04 4.16
N CYS A 110 0.34 -1.04 2.90
CA CYS A 110 0.35 0.13 2.04
C CYS A 110 -0.92 0.95 2.26
N LEU A 111 -0.76 2.17 2.75
CA LEU A 111 -1.83 3.10 3.07
C LEU A 111 -2.34 3.79 1.81
N CYS A 112 -3.65 3.75 1.57
CA CYS A 112 -4.28 4.30 0.38
C CYS A 112 -5.44 5.22 0.77
N GLU A 113 -5.43 6.46 0.30
CA GLU A 113 -6.57 7.37 0.44
C GLU A 113 -7.80 6.78 -0.25
N GLY A 114 -8.97 6.90 0.36
CA GLY A 114 -10.19 6.30 -0.16
C GLY A 114 -10.10 4.78 -0.26
N ASP A 115 -10.12 4.26 -1.48
CA ASP A 115 -10.02 2.85 -1.82
C ASP A 115 -8.77 2.57 -2.66
N PRO A 116 -8.03 1.45 -2.44
CA PRO A 116 -6.79 1.16 -3.13
C PRO A 116 -6.87 1.10 -4.65
N PHE A 117 -8.02 0.70 -5.20
CA PHE A 117 -8.20 0.53 -6.65
C PHE A 117 -9.14 1.56 -7.29
N PHE A 118 -9.93 2.28 -6.51
CA PHE A 118 -10.79 3.31 -7.04
C PHE A 118 -10.02 4.64 -7.15
N TYR A 119 -9.49 4.93 -8.32
CA TYR A 119 -8.58 6.05 -8.60
C TYR A 119 -7.34 6.07 -7.68
N GLY A 120 -7.01 4.92 -7.08
CA GLY A 120 -5.89 4.77 -6.15
C GLY A 120 -4.57 4.49 -6.86
N SER A 121 -3.51 5.09 -6.37
CA SER A 121 -2.15 4.86 -6.88
C SER A 121 -1.56 3.50 -6.51
N PHE A 122 -2.23 2.75 -5.61
CA PHE A 122 -1.81 1.41 -5.23
C PHE A 122 -1.74 0.44 -6.42
N MET A 123 -2.54 0.67 -7.46
CA MET A 123 -2.49 -0.14 -8.68
C MET A 123 -1.07 -0.21 -9.29
N TYR A 124 -0.25 0.83 -9.13
CA TYR A 124 1.12 0.85 -9.64
C TYR A 124 2.05 -0.07 -8.85
N ILE A 125 1.90 -0.12 -7.53
CA ILE A 125 2.63 -1.05 -6.66
C ILE A 125 2.13 -2.48 -6.87
N TYR A 126 0.81 -2.66 -6.94
CA TYR A 126 0.17 -3.95 -7.20
C TYR A 126 0.69 -4.60 -8.48
N ALA A 127 0.69 -3.87 -9.59
CA ALA A 127 1.14 -4.38 -10.89
C ALA A 127 2.61 -4.84 -10.88
N ARG A 128 3.46 -4.27 -10.04
CA ARG A 128 4.89 -4.61 -9.94
C ARG A 128 5.17 -5.85 -9.09
N LEU A 129 4.26 -6.17 -8.16
CA LEU A 129 4.53 -7.17 -7.12
C LEU A 129 3.60 -8.39 -7.15
N ILE A 130 2.45 -8.33 -7.86
CA ILE A 130 1.41 -9.39 -7.81
C ILE A 130 1.91 -10.74 -8.30
N ASP A 131 2.75 -10.78 -9.29
CA ASP A 131 3.27 -12.03 -9.83
C ASP A 131 4.27 -12.71 -8.88
N LYS A 132 4.91 -11.93 -8.00
CA LYS A 132 6.00 -12.39 -7.13
C LYS A 132 5.55 -12.66 -5.69
N TYR A 133 4.58 -11.89 -5.17
CA TYR A 133 4.20 -11.88 -3.75
C TYR A 133 2.71 -12.08 -3.55
N ARG A 134 2.35 -12.54 -2.35
CA ARG A 134 0.96 -12.55 -1.91
C ARG A 134 0.52 -11.13 -1.59
N ILE A 135 -0.56 -10.68 -2.25
CA ILE A 135 -1.16 -9.36 -2.01
C ILE A 135 -2.62 -9.53 -1.60
N GLU A 136 -3.02 -8.83 -0.56
CA GLU A 136 -4.40 -8.70 -0.14
C GLU A 136 -4.83 -7.23 -0.24
N VAL A 137 -6.03 -6.99 -0.76
CA VAL A 137 -6.60 -5.64 -0.88
C VAL A 137 -7.79 -5.51 0.05
N VAL A 138 -7.75 -4.49 0.88
CA VAL A 138 -8.85 -4.15 1.80
C VAL A 138 -9.51 -2.88 1.28
N PRO A 139 -10.77 -2.94 0.85
CA PRO A 139 -11.48 -1.80 0.30
C PRO A 139 -11.67 -0.69 1.34
N GLY A 140 -11.83 0.53 0.87
CA GLY A 140 -12.12 1.70 1.69
C GLY A 140 -13.33 2.49 1.19
N VAL A 141 -13.86 3.37 2.04
CA VAL A 141 -14.93 4.29 1.69
C VAL A 141 -14.36 5.36 0.74
N THR A 142 -14.98 5.53 -0.43
CA THR A 142 -14.53 6.54 -1.40
C THR A 142 -15.09 7.93 -1.08
N SER A 143 -14.41 8.98 -1.55
CA SER A 143 -14.90 10.37 -1.42
C SER A 143 -16.26 10.58 -2.08
N ILE A 144 -16.54 9.91 -3.20
CA ILE A 144 -17.83 10.00 -3.90
C ILE A 144 -18.96 9.51 -3.00
N THR A 145 -18.79 8.34 -2.36
CA THR A 145 -19.78 7.79 -1.42
C THR A 145 -20.02 8.71 -0.25
N THR A 146 -18.95 9.31 0.29
CA THR A 146 -19.04 10.24 1.43
C THR A 146 -19.71 11.55 1.03
N CYS A 147 -19.37 12.11 -0.13
CA CYS A 147 -20.03 13.31 -0.64
C CYS A 147 -21.53 13.08 -0.86
N ALA A 148 -21.90 11.95 -1.47
CA ALA A 148 -23.31 11.58 -1.67
C ALA A 148 -24.07 11.48 -0.33
N ALA A 149 -23.49 10.82 0.66
CA ALA A 149 -24.10 10.68 1.99
C ALA A 149 -24.29 12.02 2.72
N ARG A 150 -23.38 12.98 2.51
CA ARG A 150 -23.46 14.32 3.12
C ARG A 150 -24.38 15.29 2.37
N ALA A 151 -24.58 15.04 1.08
CA ALA A 151 -25.43 15.89 0.24
C ALA A 151 -26.93 15.56 0.36
N GLY A 152 -27.28 14.35 0.76
CA GLY A 152 -28.66 13.84 0.89
C GLY A 152 -29.15 13.24 -0.39
#